data_dd5a251dcc303fe0857a1d5c07c21977
#
_entry.id   dd5a251dcc303fe0857a1d5c07c21977
#
_cell.length_a   1.000
_cell.length_b   1.000
_cell.length_c   1.000
_cell.angle_alpha   90.00
_cell.angle_beta   90.00
_cell.angle_gamma   90.00
#
_symmetry.space_group_name_H-M   'P 1'
#
loop_
_entity.id
_entity.type
_entity.pdbx_description
1 polymer ?
#
loop_
_entity_poly.entity_id
_entity_poly.type
_entity_poly.pdbx_seq_one_letter_code
_entity_poly.pdbx_strand_id
1 'polypeptide(L)'
;MASAANMDIRSPSLFQAIKFQIMNAFWNFVGPLLGLGARPEELTFVQISLRGVIVFIATLIMVRLGHKRSLSRKTAFDAVLLVILASVLSRAINGSAAFFATLGGGLVLVLLHRLLAFIAYHSHWFGILIKGRPELIIEDGDFVLNTMHRNHISTHDVEEDMRLSLRNDDLSKVKKGRIERSGDISFIRK
;
A
#
# COMPACT_ATOMS: atom_id res chain seq x y z
N MET A 1 -67.78 -25.71 -7.93
CA MET A 1 -66.64 -25.40 -8.79
C MET A 1 -65.84 -24.28 -8.12
N ALA A 2 -64.77 -24.64 -7.44
CA ALA A 2 -63.95 -23.70 -6.70
C ALA A 2 -62.86 -23.14 -7.64
N SER A 3 -62.90 -21.81 -7.81
CA SER A 3 -61.83 -21.09 -8.50
C SER A 3 -60.59 -20.99 -7.59
N ALA A 4 -59.53 -21.70 -7.96
CA ALA A 4 -58.26 -21.59 -7.30
C ALA A 4 -57.67 -20.19 -7.58
N ALA A 5 -57.60 -19.37 -6.53
CA ALA A 5 -56.90 -18.11 -6.55
C ALA A 5 -55.42 -18.39 -6.82
N ASN A 6 -54.95 -17.93 -7.99
CA ASN A 6 -53.57 -17.97 -8.39
C ASN A 6 -52.79 -16.95 -7.53
N MET A 7 -52.17 -17.40 -6.46
CA MET A 7 -51.36 -16.59 -5.56
C MET A 7 -50.06 -16.27 -6.30
N ASP A 8 -49.96 -15.03 -6.78
CA ASP A 8 -48.79 -14.51 -7.50
C ASP A 8 -47.58 -14.51 -6.55
N ILE A 9 -46.70 -15.50 -6.75
CA ILE A 9 -45.46 -15.72 -5.94
C ILE A 9 -44.40 -14.66 -6.23
N ARG A 10 -44.69 -13.57 -6.94
CA ARG A 10 -43.76 -12.51 -7.38
C ARG A 10 -43.78 -11.24 -6.54
N SER A 11 -44.49 -11.18 -5.43
CA SER A 11 -44.37 -10.04 -4.55
C SER A 11 -43.04 -10.09 -3.80
N PRO A 12 -42.13 -9.10 -3.94
CA PRO A 12 -40.92 -9.05 -3.14
C PRO A 12 -41.32 -9.03 -1.65
N SER A 13 -40.68 -9.88 -0.83
CA SER A 13 -40.96 -9.90 0.61
C SER A 13 -40.81 -8.47 1.17
N LEU A 14 -41.63 -8.09 2.15
CA LEU A 14 -41.61 -6.78 2.81
C LEU A 14 -40.15 -6.36 3.16
N PHE A 15 -39.33 -7.31 3.56
CA PHE A 15 -37.94 -7.17 3.85
C PHE A 15 -37.10 -6.71 2.61
N GLN A 16 -37.36 -7.26 1.42
CA GLN A 16 -36.70 -6.85 0.20
C GLN A 16 -37.11 -5.44 -0.22
N ALA A 17 -38.39 -5.08 -0.07
CA ALA A 17 -38.89 -3.75 -0.36
C ALA A 17 -38.26 -2.71 0.57
N ILE A 18 -38.19 -2.97 1.88
CA ILE A 18 -37.55 -2.10 2.86
C ILE A 18 -36.04 -1.93 2.55
N LYS A 19 -35.36 -3.04 2.27
CA LYS A 19 -33.93 -3.01 1.91
C LYS A 19 -33.69 -2.19 0.64
N PHE A 20 -34.55 -2.29 -0.36
CA PHE A 20 -34.47 -1.53 -1.60
C PHE A 20 -34.72 -0.02 -1.37
N GLN A 21 -35.71 0.33 -0.54
CA GLN A 21 -35.97 1.72 -0.17
C GLN A 21 -34.81 2.36 0.59
N ILE A 22 -34.25 1.66 1.58
CA ILE A 22 -33.10 2.16 2.35
C ILE A 22 -31.91 2.37 1.43
N MET A 23 -31.65 1.42 0.54
CA MET A 23 -30.53 1.50 -0.41
C MET A 23 -30.71 2.68 -1.37
N ASN A 24 -31.90 2.88 -1.91
CA ASN A 24 -32.19 4.02 -2.78
C ASN A 24 -32.07 5.36 -2.04
N ALA A 25 -32.57 5.46 -0.82
CA ALA A 25 -32.44 6.65 0.01
C ALA A 25 -30.97 6.98 0.29
N PHE A 26 -30.15 5.97 0.59
CA PHE A 26 -28.71 6.12 0.78
C PHE A 26 -28.03 6.64 -0.50
N TRP A 27 -28.30 6.04 -1.66
CA TRP A 27 -27.69 6.45 -2.92
C TRP A 27 -28.16 7.85 -3.36
N ASN A 28 -29.41 8.20 -3.12
CA ASN A 28 -29.95 9.53 -3.41
C ASN A 28 -29.32 10.63 -2.55
N PHE A 29 -28.84 10.30 -1.35
CA PHE A 29 -28.12 11.22 -0.48
C PHE A 29 -26.62 11.26 -0.80
N VAL A 30 -25.97 10.10 -0.87
CA VAL A 30 -24.52 10.00 -1.04
C VAL A 30 -24.08 10.35 -2.47
N GLY A 31 -24.89 10.02 -3.48
CA GLY A 31 -24.60 10.29 -4.89
C GLY A 31 -24.27 11.76 -5.17
N PRO A 32 -25.21 12.68 -4.90
CA PRO A 32 -24.98 14.12 -5.11
C PRO A 32 -23.87 14.69 -4.21
N LEU A 33 -23.79 14.21 -2.96
CA LEU A 33 -22.80 14.69 -1.99
C LEU A 33 -21.37 14.41 -2.41
N LEU A 34 -21.13 13.26 -3.01
CA LEU A 34 -19.82 12.86 -3.55
C LEU A 34 -19.68 13.16 -5.05
N GLY A 35 -20.69 13.70 -5.72
CA GLY A 35 -20.68 13.88 -7.17
C GLY A 35 -20.48 12.56 -7.93
N LEU A 36 -21.14 11.46 -7.46
CA LEU A 36 -21.01 10.16 -8.12
C LEU A 36 -21.67 10.21 -9.49
N GLY A 37 -20.91 9.89 -10.55
CA GLY A 37 -21.37 9.99 -11.93
C GLY A 37 -21.13 11.33 -12.61
N ALA A 38 -20.68 12.36 -11.87
CA ALA A 38 -20.24 13.63 -12.44
C ALA A 38 -18.87 13.44 -13.16
N ARG A 39 -18.63 14.23 -14.20
CA ARG A 39 -17.33 14.28 -14.85
C ARG A 39 -16.31 14.98 -13.95
N PRO A 40 -14.99 14.72 -14.12
CA PRO A 40 -13.96 15.36 -13.30
C PRO A 40 -14.06 16.90 -13.28
N GLU A 41 -14.42 17.50 -14.42
CA GLU A 41 -14.53 18.96 -14.62
C GLU A 41 -15.76 19.57 -13.92
N GLU A 42 -16.77 18.75 -13.62
CA GLU A 42 -18.03 19.16 -12.98
C GLU A 42 -17.98 19.07 -11.45
N LEU A 43 -16.92 18.46 -10.91
CA LEU A 43 -16.79 18.28 -9.48
C LEU A 43 -16.51 19.60 -8.77
N THR A 44 -17.33 19.89 -7.77
CA THR A 44 -17.14 21.07 -6.92
C THR A 44 -16.00 20.85 -5.90
N PHE A 45 -15.46 21.96 -5.38
CA PHE A 45 -14.46 21.94 -4.32
C PHE A 45 -14.91 21.11 -3.10
N VAL A 46 -16.18 21.23 -2.70
CA VAL A 46 -16.73 20.48 -1.56
C VAL A 46 -16.74 18.98 -1.83
N GLN A 47 -17.15 18.56 -3.02
CA GLN A 47 -17.18 17.15 -3.41
C GLN A 47 -15.77 16.55 -3.46
N ILE A 48 -14.79 17.24 -4.04
CA ILE A 48 -13.39 16.80 -4.07
C ILE A 48 -12.83 16.70 -2.65
N SER A 49 -13.09 17.69 -1.79
CA SER A 49 -12.64 17.69 -0.41
C SER A 49 -13.24 16.54 0.40
N LEU A 50 -14.52 16.27 0.25
CA LEU A 50 -15.19 15.17 0.92
C LEU A 50 -14.69 13.80 0.45
N ARG A 51 -14.49 13.63 -0.87
CA ARG A 51 -13.82 12.45 -1.43
C ARG A 51 -12.42 12.28 -0.85
N GLY A 52 -11.64 13.36 -0.75
CA GLY A 52 -10.30 13.37 -0.16
C GLY A 52 -10.30 12.87 1.29
N VAL A 53 -11.23 13.36 2.12
CA VAL A 53 -11.37 12.91 3.52
C VAL A 53 -11.69 11.41 3.59
N ILE A 54 -12.65 10.94 2.79
CA ILE A 54 -13.04 9.51 2.79
C ILE A 54 -11.87 8.64 2.32
N VAL A 55 -11.20 9.03 1.23
CA VAL A 55 -10.03 8.31 0.70
C VAL A 55 -8.89 8.30 1.73
N PHE A 56 -8.66 9.41 2.44
CA PHE A 56 -7.66 9.48 3.50
C PHE A 56 -7.95 8.48 4.63
N ILE A 57 -9.19 8.47 5.14
CA ILE A 57 -9.61 7.52 6.19
C ILE A 57 -9.49 6.07 5.70
N ALA A 58 -9.99 5.80 4.47
CA ALA A 58 -9.89 4.47 3.87
C ALA A 58 -8.43 4.03 3.73
N THR A 59 -7.55 4.92 3.28
CA THR A 59 -6.11 4.65 3.14
C THR A 59 -5.47 4.37 4.50
N LEU A 60 -5.81 5.13 5.54
CA LEU A 60 -5.33 4.85 6.90
C LEU A 60 -5.74 3.44 7.37
N ILE A 61 -6.98 3.05 7.11
CA ILE A 61 -7.46 1.70 7.45
C ILE A 61 -6.70 0.65 6.63
N MET A 62 -6.57 0.85 5.31
CA MET A 62 -5.85 -0.05 4.42
C MET A 62 -4.38 -0.23 4.83
N VAL A 63 -3.67 0.85 5.15
CA VAL A 63 -2.28 0.82 5.59
C VAL A 63 -2.14 0.14 6.96
N ARG A 64 -3.12 0.32 7.86
CA ARG A 64 -3.15 -0.40 9.15
C ARG A 64 -3.44 -1.89 9.00
N LEU A 65 -4.23 -2.29 8.01
CA LEU A 65 -4.42 -3.70 7.65
C LEU A 65 -3.13 -4.31 7.08
N GLY A 66 -2.28 -3.51 6.44
CA GLY A 66 -0.88 -3.84 6.20
C GLY A 66 -0.11 -3.94 7.53
N HIS A 67 1.01 -4.66 7.57
CA HIS A 67 1.75 -4.87 8.83
C HIS A 67 2.47 -3.59 9.31
N LYS A 68 2.53 -3.37 10.63
CA LYS A 68 3.27 -2.26 11.27
C LYS A 68 4.76 -2.17 10.89
N ARG A 69 5.37 -3.26 10.43
CA ARG A 69 6.76 -3.32 9.98
C ARG A 69 7.02 -2.61 8.64
N SER A 70 6.01 -2.57 7.75
CA SER A 70 6.16 -1.95 6.42
C SER A 70 6.30 -0.42 6.46
N LEU A 71 5.92 0.20 7.57
CA LEU A 71 6.03 1.66 7.75
C LEU A 71 7.40 2.10 8.31
N SER A 72 8.12 1.21 9.01
CA SER A 72 9.37 1.54 9.72
C SER A 72 10.64 1.29 8.89
N ARG A 73 10.65 0.24 8.06
CA ARG A 73 11.77 -0.09 7.17
C ARG A 73 11.21 -0.49 5.80
N LYS A 74 11.10 0.48 4.91
CA LYS A 74 10.50 0.32 3.58
C LYS A 74 11.43 -0.49 2.69
N THR A 75 11.01 -1.70 2.33
CA THR A 75 11.63 -2.42 1.23
C THR A 75 11.10 -1.89 -0.11
N ALA A 76 11.81 -2.18 -1.22
CA ALA A 76 11.30 -1.86 -2.55
C ALA A 76 9.89 -2.43 -2.80
N PHE A 77 9.60 -3.62 -2.25
CA PHE A 77 8.29 -4.26 -2.29
C PHE A 77 7.19 -3.40 -1.60
N ASP A 78 7.50 -2.79 -0.45
CA ASP A 78 6.55 -1.90 0.25
C ASP A 78 6.39 -0.57 -0.50
N ALA A 79 7.49 -0.04 -1.07
CA ALA A 79 7.46 1.21 -1.83
C ALA A 79 6.58 1.09 -3.10
N VAL A 80 6.67 -0.02 -3.83
CA VAL A 80 5.83 -0.30 -5.00
C VAL A 80 4.35 -0.26 -4.64
N LEU A 81 3.93 -0.89 -3.53
CA LEU A 81 2.54 -0.80 -3.06
C LEU A 81 2.13 0.65 -2.83
N LEU A 82 2.93 1.44 -2.10
CA LEU A 82 2.58 2.81 -1.76
C LEU A 82 2.42 3.69 -3.01
N VAL A 83 3.32 3.56 -3.99
CA VAL A 83 3.26 4.32 -5.25
C VAL A 83 2.01 3.95 -6.05
N ILE A 84 1.74 2.65 -6.23
CA ILE A 84 0.55 2.19 -6.96
C ILE A 84 -0.73 2.60 -6.23
N LEU A 85 -0.78 2.42 -4.91
CA LEU A 85 -1.94 2.76 -4.09
C LEU A 85 -2.25 4.27 -4.16
N ALA A 86 -1.23 5.12 -4.05
CA ALA A 86 -1.38 6.57 -4.18
C ALA A 86 -1.91 6.96 -5.56
N SER A 87 -1.35 6.38 -6.64
CA SER A 87 -1.79 6.63 -8.01
C SER A 87 -3.23 6.17 -8.25
N VAL A 88 -3.62 5.00 -7.76
CA VAL A 88 -4.98 4.48 -7.91
C VAL A 88 -5.96 5.34 -7.13
N LEU A 89 -5.69 5.64 -5.85
CA LEU A 89 -6.61 6.35 -4.98
C LEU A 89 -6.78 7.83 -5.35
N SER A 90 -5.77 8.47 -5.94
CA SER A 90 -5.89 9.84 -6.44
C SER A 90 -6.99 10.00 -7.49
N ARG A 91 -7.23 8.95 -8.28
CA ARG A 91 -8.31 8.93 -9.28
C ARG A 91 -9.71 8.93 -8.66
N ALA A 92 -9.87 8.36 -7.47
CA ALA A 92 -11.14 8.45 -6.74
C ALA A 92 -11.41 9.88 -6.26
N ILE A 93 -10.38 10.62 -5.87
CA ILE A 93 -10.51 12.01 -5.40
C ILE A 93 -10.89 12.93 -6.54
N ASN A 94 -10.16 12.88 -7.65
CA ASN A 94 -10.36 13.80 -8.79
C ASN A 94 -11.48 13.37 -9.76
N GLY A 95 -12.16 12.23 -9.50
CA GLY A 95 -13.30 11.78 -10.31
C GLY A 95 -12.93 11.10 -11.63
N SER A 96 -11.64 10.88 -11.93
CA SER A 96 -11.22 10.22 -13.19
C SER A 96 -11.46 8.71 -13.21
N ALA A 97 -11.93 8.13 -12.08
CA ALA A 97 -12.37 6.74 -11.99
C ALA A 97 -13.57 6.60 -11.04
N ALA A 98 -14.30 5.49 -11.15
CA ALA A 98 -15.44 5.20 -10.30
C ALA A 98 -15.02 5.09 -8.84
N PHE A 99 -15.58 5.94 -7.96
CA PHE A 99 -15.15 6.16 -6.59
C PHE A 99 -15.03 4.86 -5.76
N PHE A 100 -16.12 4.11 -5.64
CA PHE A 100 -16.13 2.87 -4.83
C PHE A 100 -15.34 1.73 -5.45
N ALA A 101 -15.36 1.61 -6.78
CA ALA A 101 -14.55 0.59 -7.48
C ALA A 101 -13.05 0.85 -7.28
N THR A 102 -12.64 2.11 -7.29
CA THR A 102 -11.24 2.51 -7.04
C THR A 102 -10.81 2.22 -5.61
N LEU A 103 -11.66 2.51 -4.62
CA LEU A 103 -11.41 2.14 -3.22
C LEU A 103 -11.33 0.62 -3.04
N GLY A 104 -12.26 -0.13 -3.67
CA GLY A 104 -12.23 -1.60 -3.67
C GLY A 104 -10.95 -2.15 -4.30
N GLY A 105 -10.52 -1.59 -5.45
CA GLY A 105 -9.27 -1.95 -6.10
C GLY A 105 -8.04 -1.69 -5.21
N GLY A 106 -8.02 -0.56 -4.52
CA GLY A 106 -6.98 -0.25 -3.52
C GLY A 106 -6.94 -1.27 -2.39
N LEU A 107 -8.10 -1.66 -1.86
CA LEU A 107 -8.18 -2.71 -0.84
C LEU A 107 -7.65 -4.06 -1.33
N VAL A 108 -8.00 -4.45 -2.56
CA VAL A 108 -7.49 -5.70 -3.17
C VAL A 108 -5.97 -5.67 -3.28
N LEU A 109 -5.36 -4.53 -3.68
CA LEU A 109 -3.90 -4.38 -3.74
C LEU A 109 -3.25 -4.55 -2.36
N VAL A 110 -3.83 -3.98 -1.31
CA VAL A 110 -3.34 -4.14 0.08
C VAL A 110 -3.47 -5.59 0.55
N LEU A 111 -4.57 -6.26 0.23
CA LEU A 111 -4.76 -7.67 0.57
C LEU A 111 -3.80 -8.58 -0.20
N LEU A 112 -3.56 -8.30 -1.47
CA LEU A 112 -2.55 -9.00 -2.28
C LEU A 112 -1.15 -8.83 -1.68
N HIS A 113 -0.75 -7.59 -1.37
CA HIS A 113 0.53 -7.32 -0.72
C HIS A 113 0.67 -8.08 0.60
N ARG A 114 -0.37 -8.12 1.42
CA ARG A 114 -0.41 -8.88 2.67
C ARG A 114 -0.26 -10.39 2.44
N LEU A 115 -0.95 -10.92 1.42
CA LEU A 115 -0.83 -12.32 1.02
C LEU A 115 0.61 -12.66 0.58
N LEU A 116 1.20 -11.83 -0.27
CA LEU A 116 2.59 -12.01 -0.70
C LEU A 116 3.57 -11.90 0.47
N ALA A 117 3.36 -10.97 1.40
CA ALA A 117 4.15 -10.87 2.62
C ALA A 117 4.01 -12.11 3.52
N PHE A 118 2.81 -12.70 3.60
CA PHE A 118 2.55 -13.94 4.32
C PHE A 118 3.27 -15.13 3.68
N ILE A 119 3.21 -15.26 2.35
CA ILE A 119 3.96 -16.30 1.61
C ILE A 119 5.46 -16.13 1.83
N ALA A 120 5.96 -14.90 1.74
CA ALA A 120 7.37 -14.58 1.96
C ALA A 120 7.85 -14.87 3.41
N TYR A 121 6.93 -14.84 4.38
CA TYR A 121 7.23 -15.25 5.76
C TYR A 121 7.43 -16.77 5.89
N HIS A 122 6.62 -17.57 5.18
CA HIS A 122 6.71 -19.04 5.22
C HIS A 122 7.74 -19.62 4.25
N SER A 123 8.12 -18.88 3.20
CA SER A 123 9.06 -19.33 2.19
C SER A 123 10.27 -18.40 2.10
N HIS A 124 11.42 -18.86 2.59
CA HIS A 124 12.67 -18.09 2.58
C HIS A 124 13.10 -17.69 1.16
N TRP A 125 13.01 -18.62 0.20
CA TRP A 125 13.31 -18.36 -1.20
C TRP A 125 12.42 -17.25 -1.80
N PHE A 126 11.12 -17.36 -1.59
CA PHE A 126 10.16 -16.37 -2.06
C PHE A 126 10.37 -15.00 -1.38
N GLY A 127 10.75 -15.02 -0.09
CA GLY A 127 11.11 -13.81 0.63
C GLY A 127 12.33 -13.10 0.05
N ILE A 128 13.34 -13.85 -0.39
CA ILE A 128 14.52 -13.29 -1.09
C ILE A 128 14.13 -12.73 -2.46
N LEU A 129 13.30 -13.45 -3.20
CA LEU A 129 12.85 -13.02 -4.53
C LEU A 129 12.12 -11.66 -4.50
N ILE A 130 11.22 -11.46 -3.52
CA ILE A 130 10.39 -10.24 -3.45
C ILE A 130 11.09 -9.10 -2.70
N LYS A 131 11.78 -9.41 -1.59
CA LYS A 131 12.33 -8.38 -0.69
C LYS A 131 13.84 -8.17 -0.86
N GLY A 132 14.51 -9.01 -1.67
CA GLY A 132 15.95 -9.01 -1.76
C GLY A 132 16.61 -9.67 -0.55
N ARG A 133 17.95 -9.63 -0.53
CA ARG A 133 18.77 -10.11 0.59
C ARG A 133 19.76 -9.01 1.01
N PRO A 134 20.13 -8.94 2.30
CA PRO A 134 21.24 -8.10 2.71
C PRO A 134 22.56 -8.63 2.12
N GLU A 135 23.43 -7.73 1.67
CA GLU A 135 24.72 -8.08 1.10
C GLU A 135 25.87 -7.41 1.87
N LEU A 136 26.97 -8.13 2.05
CA LEU A 136 28.15 -7.65 2.77
C LEU A 136 28.95 -6.70 1.87
N ILE A 137 29.22 -5.48 2.34
CA ILE A 137 29.99 -4.45 1.64
C ILE A 137 31.25 -4.01 2.41
N ILE A 138 31.33 -4.32 3.71
CA ILE A 138 32.55 -4.13 4.53
C ILE A 138 32.74 -5.37 5.37
N GLU A 139 33.97 -5.88 5.45
CA GLU A 139 34.40 -6.95 6.32
C GLU A 139 35.73 -6.60 6.99
N ASP A 140 35.76 -6.56 8.32
CA ASP A 140 36.90 -6.28 9.19
C ASP A 140 37.67 -4.99 8.90
N GLY A 141 37.02 -4.00 8.31
CA GLY A 141 37.59 -2.71 7.94
C GLY A 141 38.00 -2.59 6.47
N ASP A 142 37.72 -3.63 5.65
CA ASP A 142 38.02 -3.61 4.23
C ASP A 142 36.73 -3.59 3.40
N PHE A 143 36.75 -2.88 2.27
CA PHE A 143 35.64 -2.84 1.33
C PHE A 143 35.56 -4.12 0.49
N VAL A 144 34.36 -4.70 0.40
CA VAL A 144 34.04 -5.80 -0.50
C VAL A 144 33.64 -5.25 -1.87
N LEU A 145 34.66 -4.83 -2.66
CA LEU A 145 34.48 -4.09 -3.91
C LEU A 145 33.54 -4.79 -4.91
N ASN A 146 33.62 -6.12 -5.05
CA ASN A 146 32.73 -6.87 -5.96
C ASN A 146 31.25 -6.70 -5.63
N THR A 147 30.89 -6.67 -4.33
CA THR A 147 29.52 -6.46 -3.89
C THR A 147 29.11 -5.01 -4.09
N MET A 148 30.00 -4.07 -3.80
CA MET A 148 29.78 -2.63 -4.01
C MET A 148 29.53 -2.33 -5.49
N HIS A 149 30.37 -2.84 -6.40
CA HIS A 149 30.20 -2.67 -7.85
C HIS A 149 28.86 -3.21 -8.35
N ARG A 150 28.47 -4.41 -7.88
CA ARG A 150 27.19 -5.02 -8.27
C ARG A 150 25.98 -4.22 -7.80
N ASN A 151 26.09 -3.54 -6.67
CA ASN A 151 25.01 -2.73 -6.09
C ASN A 151 25.14 -1.22 -6.45
N HIS A 152 26.13 -0.86 -7.29
CA HIS A 152 26.39 0.54 -7.67
C HIS A 152 26.61 1.49 -6.48
N ILE A 153 27.32 1.01 -5.45
CA ILE A 153 27.63 1.77 -4.24
C ILE A 153 29.10 2.20 -4.33
N SER A 154 29.36 3.49 -4.19
CA SER A 154 30.72 4.03 -4.10
C SER A 154 31.25 3.98 -2.66
N THR A 155 32.57 4.08 -2.49
CA THR A 155 33.19 4.25 -1.17
C THR A 155 32.70 5.50 -0.47
N HIS A 156 32.45 6.56 -1.25
CA HIS A 156 31.95 7.84 -0.74
C HIS A 156 30.55 7.72 -0.12
N ASP A 157 29.64 6.96 -0.75
CA ASP A 157 28.30 6.69 -0.22
C ASP A 157 28.39 5.96 1.13
N VAL A 158 29.30 4.98 1.23
CA VAL A 158 29.51 4.22 2.47
C VAL A 158 30.08 5.11 3.57
N GLU A 159 31.05 5.98 3.26
CA GLU A 159 31.62 6.92 4.21
C GLU A 159 30.58 7.94 4.69
N GLU A 160 29.68 8.40 3.79
CA GLU A 160 28.56 9.28 4.17
C GLU A 160 27.63 8.59 5.17
N ASP A 161 27.20 7.37 4.89
CA ASP A 161 26.36 6.59 5.78
C ASP A 161 27.06 6.25 7.11
N MET A 162 28.38 6.03 7.11
CA MET A 162 29.16 5.89 8.34
C MET A 162 29.12 7.16 9.19
N ARG A 163 29.32 8.34 8.59
CA ARG A 163 29.24 9.62 9.33
C ARG A 163 27.84 9.84 9.93
N LEU A 164 26.80 9.53 9.17
CA LEU A 164 25.41 9.69 9.61
C LEU A 164 25.02 8.70 10.73
N SER A 165 25.40 7.42 10.57
CA SER A 165 24.97 6.34 11.48
C SER A 165 25.90 6.14 12.66
N LEU A 166 27.23 6.23 12.44
CA LEU A 166 28.24 5.95 13.46
C LEU A 166 28.84 7.22 14.08
N ARG A 167 28.61 8.41 13.45
CA ARG A 167 29.30 9.67 13.79
C ARG A 167 30.82 9.52 13.76
N ASN A 168 31.32 8.67 12.89
CA ASN A 168 32.73 8.33 12.71
C ASN A 168 32.94 7.84 11.28
N ASP A 169 34.07 8.21 10.66
CA ASP A 169 34.49 7.80 9.33
C ASP A 169 35.65 6.81 9.33
N ASP A 170 36.07 6.35 10.52
CA ASP A 170 37.16 5.38 10.69
C ASP A 170 36.71 3.97 10.34
N LEU A 171 37.00 3.53 9.12
CA LEU A 171 36.66 2.22 8.59
C LEU A 171 37.27 1.08 9.43
N SER A 172 38.43 1.30 10.04
CA SER A 172 39.12 0.27 10.86
C SER A 172 38.31 -0.20 12.06
N LYS A 173 37.36 0.62 12.54
CA LYS A 173 36.45 0.31 13.66
C LYS A 173 35.19 -0.47 13.25
N VAL A 174 34.99 -0.67 11.94
CA VAL A 174 33.85 -1.41 11.44
C VAL A 174 34.23 -2.87 11.27
N LYS A 175 33.48 -3.75 11.95
CA LYS A 175 33.64 -5.20 11.80
C LYS A 175 32.89 -5.68 10.57
N LYS A 176 31.64 -5.23 10.37
CA LYS A 176 30.82 -5.58 9.20
C LYS A 176 29.94 -4.41 8.79
N GLY A 177 29.89 -4.15 7.50
CA GLY A 177 28.92 -3.26 6.87
C GLY A 177 28.07 -4.04 5.87
N ARG A 178 26.75 -3.82 5.87
CA ARG A 178 25.84 -4.50 4.95
C ARG A 178 24.86 -3.50 4.34
N ILE A 179 24.65 -3.64 3.02
CA ILE A 179 23.47 -3.04 2.42
C ILE A 179 22.25 -3.88 2.79
N GLU A 180 21.26 -3.25 3.38
CA GLU A 180 20.03 -3.90 3.81
C GLU A 180 19.01 -3.95 2.66
N ARG A 181 17.90 -4.68 2.88
CA ARG A 181 16.80 -4.81 1.91
C ARG A 181 16.09 -3.49 1.59
N SER A 182 16.24 -2.48 2.43
CA SER A 182 15.71 -1.14 2.23
C SER A 182 16.61 -0.26 1.35
N GLY A 183 17.86 -0.69 1.12
CA GLY A 183 18.90 0.12 0.52
C GLY A 183 19.76 0.86 1.54
N ASP A 184 19.36 0.90 2.82
CA ASP A 184 20.16 1.51 3.88
C ASP A 184 21.40 0.67 4.19
N ILE A 185 22.47 1.30 4.67
CA ILE A 185 23.67 0.58 5.12
C ILE A 185 23.65 0.44 6.63
N SER A 186 23.82 -0.81 7.09
CA SER A 186 23.95 -1.14 8.52
C SER A 186 25.39 -1.46 8.87
N PHE A 187 25.85 -1.04 10.06
CA PHE A 187 27.22 -1.23 10.51
C PHE A 187 27.28 -1.96 11.86
N ILE A 188 28.22 -2.91 11.98
CA ILE A 188 28.59 -3.55 13.25
C ILE A 188 30.01 -3.11 13.58
N ARG A 189 30.20 -2.48 14.75
CA ARG A 189 31.53 -2.07 15.25
C ARG A 189 32.31 -3.29 15.77
N LYS A 190 33.65 -3.16 15.78
CA LYS A 190 34.56 -4.08 16.48
C LYS A 190 34.43 -3.93 17.98
#